data_d53c186e8e81164090d2ecb87b8279cf
#
_entry.id   d53c186e8e81164090d2ecb87b8279cf
#
_cell.length_a   1.000
_cell.length_b   1.000
_cell.length_c   1.000
_cell.angle_alpha   90.00
_cell.angle_beta   90.00
_cell.angle_gamma   90.00
#
_symmetry.space_group_name_H-M   'P 1'
#
loop_
_entity.id
_entity.type
_entity.pdbx_description
1 polymer ?
#
loop_
_entity_poly.entity_id
_entity_poly.type
_entity_poly.pdbx_seq_one_letter_code
_entity_poly.pdbx_strand_id
1 'polypeptide(L)'
;MPKVMICSTEWKEILRKRRALGHDRKDEVWNGVYFMAPDPTNSHQYKVMGLAFILKQIVSSDTLVQAGGNVSDRKKGWKLNFRCPDVMVFLPGNPAEDCETHYAGGPDFLVEVVSPGDRSEKKLGFYASVGVREVLLVDQGKARITLYKRDGEGWAEPATAKLDEDSRLQSDVLPVSFSFQSVAGDKRPHVFVRHLIDGRIWDA
;
A
#
# COMPACT_ATOMS: atom_id res chain seq x y z
N MET A 1 16.72 -5.38 6.68
CA MET A 1 16.89 -5.72 5.23
C MET A 1 16.18 -7.04 4.97
N PRO A 2 15.19 -7.09 4.07
CA PRO A 2 14.63 -8.36 3.65
C PRO A 2 15.73 -9.17 2.95
N LYS A 3 15.97 -10.39 3.42
CA LYS A 3 16.96 -11.28 2.79
C LYS A 3 16.27 -12.16 1.77
N VAL A 4 16.76 -12.11 0.55
CA VAL A 4 16.45 -13.11 -0.48
C VAL A 4 17.10 -14.41 -0.07
N MET A 5 16.37 -15.55 -0.15
CA MET A 5 16.94 -16.79 0.29
C MET A 5 16.52 -17.98 -0.55
N ILE A 6 17.53 -18.84 -0.76
CA ILE A 6 17.50 -20.03 -1.61
C ILE A 6 17.24 -21.26 -0.72
N CYS A 7 16.38 -22.16 -1.19
CA CYS A 7 15.90 -23.33 -0.45
C CYS A 7 16.98 -24.25 0.09
N SER A 8 17.17 -24.22 1.42
CA SER A 8 17.71 -25.32 2.19
C SER A 8 16.62 -25.91 3.10
N THR A 9 16.87 -27.06 3.70
CA THR A 9 15.95 -27.71 4.65
C THR A 9 15.66 -26.80 5.86
N GLU A 10 16.63 -25.99 6.27
CA GLU A 10 16.52 -25.01 7.35
C GLU A 10 15.46 -23.94 7.09
N TRP A 11 15.26 -23.56 5.80
CA TRP A 11 14.22 -22.62 5.42
C TRP A 11 12.83 -23.11 5.66
N LYS A 12 12.54 -24.33 5.32
CA LYS A 12 11.23 -24.92 5.54
C LYS A 12 10.88 -24.85 7.02
N GLU A 13 11.85 -25.03 7.89
CA GLU A 13 11.65 -24.94 9.32
C GLU A 13 11.44 -23.50 9.79
N ILE A 14 12.22 -22.54 9.29
CA ILE A 14 12.03 -21.11 9.59
C ILE A 14 10.63 -20.64 9.17
N LEU A 15 10.22 -20.97 7.94
CA LEU A 15 8.89 -20.63 7.45
C LEU A 15 7.78 -21.29 8.27
N ARG A 16 7.96 -22.54 8.67
CA ARG A 16 7.02 -23.25 9.55
C ARG A 16 6.89 -22.56 10.91
N LYS A 17 8.02 -22.16 11.51
CA LYS A 17 8.02 -21.43 12.79
C LYS A 17 7.36 -20.06 12.64
N ARG A 18 7.68 -19.29 11.58
CA ARG A 18 7.03 -17.99 11.31
C ARG A 18 5.51 -18.12 11.20
N ARG A 19 5.04 -19.12 10.45
CA ARG A 19 3.60 -19.42 10.32
C ARG A 19 2.95 -19.78 11.65
N ALA A 20 3.57 -20.66 12.42
CA ALA A 20 3.07 -21.07 13.73
C ALA A 20 2.93 -19.90 14.71
N LEU A 21 3.78 -18.88 14.57
CA LEU A 21 3.78 -17.65 15.39
C LEU A 21 2.95 -16.51 14.76
N GLY A 22 2.43 -16.69 13.54
CA GLY A 22 1.70 -15.65 12.81
C GLY A 22 2.55 -14.48 12.32
N HIS A 23 3.88 -14.66 12.25
CA HIS A 23 4.83 -13.63 11.80
C HIS A 23 4.93 -13.53 10.27
N ASP A 24 4.22 -14.37 9.53
CA ASP A 24 4.21 -14.41 8.07
C ASP A 24 3.08 -13.60 7.42
N ARG A 25 2.26 -12.92 8.22
CA ARG A 25 1.04 -12.23 7.73
C ARG A 25 1.31 -11.10 6.74
N LYS A 26 2.50 -10.52 6.78
CA LYS A 26 2.95 -9.45 5.88
C LYS A 26 4.08 -9.91 4.95
N ASP A 27 4.45 -11.19 5.02
CA ASP A 27 5.44 -11.75 4.11
C ASP A 27 4.87 -11.80 2.68
N GLU A 28 5.73 -11.62 1.69
CA GLU A 28 5.37 -11.57 0.28
C GLU A 28 6.17 -12.59 -0.52
N VAL A 29 5.66 -12.97 -1.68
CA VAL A 29 6.42 -13.78 -2.65
C VAL A 29 6.43 -13.06 -3.99
N TRP A 30 7.62 -12.80 -4.52
CA TRP A 30 7.83 -12.12 -5.79
C TRP A 30 8.43 -13.09 -6.81
N ASN A 31 7.59 -13.59 -7.72
CA ASN A 31 7.99 -14.59 -8.72
C ASN A 31 8.75 -15.79 -8.11
N GLY A 32 8.20 -16.37 -7.05
CA GLY A 32 8.79 -17.51 -6.34
C GLY A 32 9.85 -17.16 -5.30
N VAL A 33 10.29 -15.90 -5.22
CA VAL A 33 11.25 -15.43 -4.21
C VAL A 33 10.48 -14.94 -2.98
N TYR A 34 10.79 -15.50 -1.82
CA TYR A 34 10.14 -15.19 -0.56
C TYR A 34 10.78 -13.98 0.13
N PHE A 35 9.97 -13.01 0.51
CA PHE A 35 10.37 -11.81 1.24
C PHE A 35 9.73 -11.82 2.62
N MET A 36 10.55 -11.87 3.66
CA MET A 36 10.10 -11.73 5.03
C MET A 36 9.95 -10.27 5.39
N ALA A 37 8.75 -9.87 5.82
CA ALA A 37 8.49 -8.54 6.35
C ALA A 37 8.86 -8.49 7.85
N PRO A 38 9.46 -7.39 8.34
CA PRO A 38 9.53 -7.13 9.77
C PRO A 38 8.15 -6.82 10.33
N ASP A 39 7.99 -6.93 11.64
CA ASP A 39 6.79 -6.46 12.30
C ASP A 39 6.66 -4.94 12.11
N PRO A 40 5.46 -4.43 11.77
CA PRO A 40 5.25 -3.01 11.56
C PRO A 40 5.36 -2.23 12.87
N THR A 41 5.88 -1.00 12.80
CA THR A 41 5.93 -0.10 13.95
C THR A 41 4.54 0.42 14.31
N ASN A 42 4.35 0.91 15.55
CA ASN A 42 3.10 1.56 15.96
C ASN A 42 2.76 2.77 15.06
N SER A 43 3.76 3.55 14.65
CA SER A 43 3.57 4.67 13.74
C SER A 43 3.07 4.24 12.36
N HIS A 44 3.61 3.13 11.81
CA HIS A 44 3.14 2.54 10.57
C HIS A 44 1.67 2.11 10.69
N GLN A 45 1.33 1.35 11.74
CA GLN A 45 -0.04 0.87 11.96
C GLN A 45 -1.04 2.02 12.14
N TYR A 46 -0.65 3.07 12.88
CA TYR A 46 -1.47 4.27 13.07
C TYR A 46 -1.84 4.92 11.73
N LYS A 47 -0.84 5.11 10.83
CA LYS A 47 -1.08 5.68 9.50
C LYS A 47 -1.94 4.80 8.60
N VAL A 48 -1.68 3.50 8.58
CA VAL A 48 -2.46 2.55 7.79
C VAL A 48 -3.93 2.60 8.20
N MET A 49 -4.19 2.56 9.52
CA MET A 49 -5.55 2.60 10.08
C MET A 49 -6.23 3.95 9.80
N GLY A 50 -5.52 5.07 10.05
CA GLY A 50 -6.03 6.42 9.82
C GLY A 50 -6.39 6.64 8.35
N LEU A 51 -5.48 6.31 7.42
CA LEU A 51 -5.74 6.46 5.99
C LEU A 51 -6.88 5.55 5.51
N ALA A 52 -6.95 4.30 5.95
CA ALA A 52 -8.06 3.41 5.60
C ALA A 52 -9.41 3.95 6.10
N PHE A 53 -9.46 4.45 7.34
CA PHE A 53 -10.66 5.05 7.92
C PHE A 53 -11.09 6.30 7.14
N ILE A 54 -10.16 7.22 6.86
CA ILE A 54 -10.42 8.45 6.12
C ILE A 54 -10.95 8.14 4.72
N LEU A 55 -10.27 7.27 3.98
CA LEU A 55 -10.70 6.88 2.64
C LEU A 55 -12.09 6.25 2.64
N LYS A 56 -12.43 5.43 3.65
CA LYS A 56 -13.78 4.86 3.79
C LYS A 56 -14.86 5.92 4.07
N GLN A 57 -14.53 7.04 4.70
CA GLN A 57 -15.45 8.17 4.92
C GLN A 57 -15.75 8.96 3.64
N ILE A 58 -14.83 8.92 2.69
CA ILE A 58 -14.86 9.76 1.48
C ILE A 58 -15.55 9.05 0.32
N VAL A 59 -15.32 7.75 0.17
CA VAL A 59 -15.84 6.97 -0.96
C VAL A 59 -17.30 6.56 -0.73
N SER A 60 -17.97 6.18 -1.81
CA SER A 60 -19.34 5.66 -1.78
C SER A 60 -19.45 4.35 -0.99
N SER A 61 -20.67 4.02 -0.54
CA SER A 61 -20.93 2.82 0.28
C SER A 61 -20.60 1.51 -0.41
N ASP A 62 -20.69 1.46 -1.73
CA ASP A 62 -20.38 0.32 -2.60
C ASP A 62 -18.89 0.19 -2.97
N THR A 63 -18.06 1.13 -2.52
CA THR A 63 -16.60 1.06 -2.64
C THR A 63 -16.02 0.26 -1.48
N LEU A 64 -15.19 -0.72 -1.79
CA LEU A 64 -14.45 -1.47 -0.79
C LEU A 64 -13.15 -0.73 -0.44
N VAL A 65 -12.96 -0.44 0.86
CA VAL A 65 -11.68 0.01 1.41
C VAL A 65 -11.22 -1.04 2.42
N GLN A 66 -10.01 -1.54 2.24
CA GLN A 66 -9.44 -2.58 3.08
C GLN A 66 -8.01 -2.23 3.51
N ALA A 67 -7.72 -2.39 4.81
CA ALA A 67 -6.37 -2.32 5.34
C ALA A 67 -5.73 -3.71 5.33
N GLY A 68 -4.62 -3.84 4.60
CA GLY A 68 -3.93 -5.11 4.39
C GLY A 68 -4.71 -6.08 3.49
N GLY A 69 -4.05 -7.16 3.12
CA GLY A 69 -4.60 -8.18 2.24
C GLY A 69 -3.61 -8.58 1.15
N ASN A 70 -3.87 -9.69 0.48
CA ASN A 70 -2.99 -10.20 -0.55
C ASN A 70 -3.53 -9.85 -1.93
N VAL A 71 -2.67 -9.31 -2.78
CA VAL A 71 -2.93 -9.06 -4.20
C VAL A 71 -2.03 -9.94 -5.03
N SER A 72 -2.60 -10.68 -5.99
CA SER A 72 -1.88 -11.58 -6.89
C SER A 72 -2.27 -11.33 -8.35
N ASP A 73 -1.37 -11.72 -9.26
CA ASP A 73 -1.61 -11.73 -10.71
C ASP A 73 -2.45 -12.95 -11.18
N ARG A 74 -2.85 -13.83 -10.24
CA ARG A 74 -3.53 -15.10 -10.58
C ARG A 74 -4.41 -15.64 -9.45
N LYS A 75 -5.43 -16.41 -9.81
CA LYS A 75 -6.31 -17.11 -8.87
C LYS A 75 -5.66 -18.37 -8.30
N LYS A 76 -5.17 -19.26 -9.16
CA LYS A 76 -4.50 -20.52 -8.77
C LYS A 76 -3.00 -20.32 -8.65
N GLY A 77 -2.40 -20.91 -7.61
CA GLY A 77 -0.96 -20.78 -7.37
C GLY A 77 -0.52 -19.37 -6.94
N TRP A 78 -1.45 -18.56 -6.46
CA TRP A 78 -1.23 -17.16 -6.07
C TRP A 78 -0.07 -16.96 -5.07
N LYS A 79 0.18 -17.96 -4.21
CA LYS A 79 1.29 -17.95 -3.23
C LYS A 79 2.68 -17.92 -3.86
N LEU A 80 2.78 -18.03 -5.19
CA LEU A 80 4.05 -17.92 -5.92
C LEU A 80 4.36 -16.49 -6.36
N ASN A 81 3.35 -15.59 -6.39
CA ASN A 81 3.54 -14.20 -6.77
C ASN A 81 2.42 -13.32 -6.19
N PHE A 82 2.70 -12.67 -5.07
CA PHE A 82 1.74 -11.75 -4.43
C PHE A 82 2.43 -10.65 -3.64
N ARG A 83 1.70 -9.57 -3.38
CA ARG A 83 2.08 -8.45 -2.52
C ARG A 83 1.01 -8.22 -1.46
N CYS A 84 1.41 -7.56 -0.37
CA CYS A 84 0.53 -7.17 0.73
C CYS A 84 0.48 -5.64 0.86
N PRO A 85 -0.30 -4.91 0.05
CA PRO A 85 -0.46 -3.46 0.19
C PRO A 85 -1.02 -3.11 1.57
N ASP A 86 -0.66 -1.93 2.08
CA ASP A 86 -1.12 -1.49 3.39
C ASP A 86 -2.58 -1.03 3.38
N VAL A 87 -3.01 -0.27 2.36
CA VAL A 87 -4.43 0.10 2.14
C VAL A 87 -4.79 -0.11 0.68
N MET A 88 -5.96 -0.65 0.43
CA MET A 88 -6.51 -0.91 -0.89
C MET A 88 -7.89 -0.29 -1.03
N VAL A 89 -8.18 0.29 -2.20
CA VAL A 89 -9.50 0.81 -2.56
C VAL A 89 -9.93 0.19 -3.89
N PHE A 90 -11.03 -0.54 -3.86
CA PHE A 90 -11.67 -1.13 -5.04
C PHE A 90 -12.95 -0.36 -5.33
N LEU A 91 -12.99 0.36 -6.45
CA LEU A 91 -14.16 1.10 -6.89
C LEU A 91 -15.22 0.14 -7.49
N PRO A 92 -16.49 0.54 -7.55
CA PRO A 92 -17.50 -0.21 -8.28
C PRO A 92 -17.06 -0.51 -9.72
N GLY A 93 -17.17 -1.77 -10.12
CA GLY A 93 -16.73 -2.22 -11.45
C GLY A 93 -15.25 -2.56 -11.57
N ASN A 94 -14.47 -2.51 -10.48
CA ASN A 94 -13.10 -3.01 -10.49
C ASN A 94 -13.06 -4.49 -10.93
N PRO A 95 -12.17 -4.89 -11.85
CA PRO A 95 -12.15 -6.26 -12.41
C PRO A 95 -11.47 -7.30 -11.51
N ALA A 96 -10.85 -6.90 -10.38
CA ALA A 96 -10.22 -7.84 -9.47
C ALA A 96 -11.26 -8.77 -8.84
N GLU A 97 -10.91 -10.05 -8.75
CA GLU A 97 -11.78 -11.07 -8.16
C GLU A 97 -11.36 -11.36 -6.72
N ASP A 98 -12.31 -11.27 -5.78
CA ASP A 98 -12.11 -11.72 -4.41
C ASP A 98 -12.12 -13.25 -4.36
N CYS A 99 -10.97 -13.84 -4.03
CA CYS A 99 -10.74 -15.27 -3.87
C CYS A 99 -10.65 -15.65 -2.38
N GLU A 100 -11.30 -14.90 -1.46
CA GLU A 100 -11.34 -15.09 0.00
C GLU A 100 -9.99 -14.84 0.69
N THR A 101 -8.90 -15.40 0.19
CA THR A 101 -7.54 -15.31 0.77
C THR A 101 -6.66 -14.29 0.08
N HIS A 102 -7.07 -13.84 -1.10
CA HIS A 102 -6.36 -12.88 -1.93
C HIS A 102 -7.28 -12.30 -3.01
N TYR A 103 -6.89 -11.16 -3.55
CA TYR A 103 -7.49 -10.61 -4.77
C TYR A 103 -6.66 -11.02 -5.98
N ALA A 104 -7.32 -11.60 -6.99
CA ALA A 104 -6.72 -11.83 -8.30
C ALA A 104 -6.98 -10.61 -9.17
N GLY A 105 -5.96 -9.76 -9.35
CA GLY A 105 -6.05 -8.40 -9.87
C GLY A 105 -5.82 -7.35 -8.78
N GLY A 106 -5.54 -6.10 -9.18
CA GLY A 106 -5.22 -5.00 -8.26
C GLY A 106 -6.41 -4.10 -7.94
N PRO A 107 -6.32 -3.34 -6.81
CA PRO A 107 -7.24 -2.25 -6.50
C PRO A 107 -7.08 -1.09 -7.50
N ASP A 108 -8.05 -0.17 -7.53
CA ASP A 108 -7.93 1.07 -8.30
C ASP A 108 -6.92 2.02 -7.70
N PHE A 109 -6.90 2.10 -6.36
CA PHE A 109 -5.99 2.94 -5.59
C PHE A 109 -5.39 2.13 -4.44
N LEU A 110 -4.11 2.31 -4.16
CA LEU A 110 -3.48 1.72 -2.96
C LEU A 110 -2.52 2.68 -2.27
N VAL A 111 -2.28 2.41 -0.99
CA VAL A 111 -1.27 3.09 -0.18
C VAL A 111 -0.24 2.09 0.31
N GLU A 112 1.02 2.48 0.24
CA GLU A 112 2.14 1.84 0.92
C GLU A 112 2.75 2.82 1.92
N VAL A 113 2.79 2.46 3.18
CA VAL A 113 3.49 3.22 4.22
C VAL A 113 4.90 2.65 4.35
N VAL A 114 5.86 3.38 3.83
CA VAL A 114 7.25 2.92 3.66
C VAL A 114 7.95 2.80 5.01
N SER A 115 8.43 1.62 5.32
CA SER A 115 9.28 1.35 6.49
C SER A 115 10.78 1.44 6.15
N PRO A 116 11.67 1.70 7.11
CA PRO A 116 13.11 1.73 6.85
C PRO A 116 13.62 0.43 6.20
N GLY A 117 14.26 0.55 5.03
CA GLY A 117 14.74 -0.58 4.25
C GLY A 117 13.70 -1.28 3.38
N ASP A 118 12.50 -0.71 3.29
CA ASP A 118 11.41 -1.17 2.42
C ASP A 118 11.79 -1.12 0.94
N ARG A 119 11.07 -1.89 0.16
CA ARG A 119 11.20 -2.01 -1.29
C ARG A 119 9.93 -1.65 -2.03
N SER A 120 9.08 -0.78 -1.45
CA SER A 120 7.78 -0.42 -2.02
C SER A 120 7.88 0.08 -3.46
N GLU A 121 8.91 0.88 -3.80
CA GLU A 121 9.16 1.30 -5.17
C GLU A 121 9.41 0.12 -6.14
N LYS A 122 9.97 -1.01 -5.66
CA LYS A 122 10.18 -2.21 -6.49
C LYS A 122 8.91 -3.01 -6.76
N LYS A 123 7.84 -2.73 -6.02
CA LYS A 123 6.52 -3.35 -6.23
C LYS A 123 5.74 -2.69 -7.37
N LEU A 124 6.11 -1.48 -7.79
CA LEU A 124 5.37 -0.69 -8.77
C LEU A 124 5.14 -1.42 -10.09
N GLY A 125 6.15 -2.14 -10.61
CA GLY A 125 5.98 -2.94 -11.82
C GLY A 125 4.93 -4.05 -11.67
N PHE A 126 4.88 -4.69 -10.51
CA PHE A 126 3.83 -5.67 -10.20
C PHE A 126 2.47 -5.00 -10.08
N TYR A 127 2.35 -3.86 -9.37
CA TYR A 127 1.09 -3.13 -9.24
C TYR A 127 0.56 -2.67 -10.60
N ALA A 128 1.47 -2.22 -11.47
CA ALA A 128 1.13 -1.93 -12.84
C ALA A 128 0.54 -3.16 -13.57
N SER A 129 1.18 -4.31 -13.47
CA SER A 129 0.76 -5.53 -14.17
C SER A 129 -0.59 -6.11 -13.72
N VAL A 130 -1.00 -5.84 -12.48
CA VAL A 130 -2.30 -6.28 -11.93
C VAL A 130 -3.40 -5.23 -12.04
N GLY A 131 -3.14 -4.11 -12.72
CA GLY A 131 -4.18 -3.13 -13.06
C GLY A 131 -4.38 -2.01 -12.04
N VAL A 132 -3.47 -1.82 -11.07
CA VAL A 132 -3.54 -0.68 -10.15
C VAL A 132 -3.43 0.62 -10.93
N ARG A 133 -4.31 1.58 -10.64
CA ARG A 133 -4.38 2.87 -11.35
C ARG A 133 -3.56 3.96 -10.65
N GLU A 134 -3.56 3.97 -9.31
CA GLU A 134 -2.75 4.91 -8.53
C GLU A 134 -2.12 4.25 -7.30
N VAL A 135 -0.90 4.68 -6.97
CA VAL A 135 -0.16 4.26 -5.77
C VAL A 135 0.32 5.49 -5.01
N LEU A 136 -0.11 5.63 -3.76
CA LEU A 136 0.42 6.61 -2.82
C LEU A 136 1.50 5.95 -1.94
N LEU A 137 2.74 6.38 -2.08
CA LEU A 137 3.82 6.04 -1.16
C LEU A 137 3.93 7.10 -0.06
N VAL A 138 3.87 6.70 1.20
CA VAL A 138 4.07 7.57 2.37
C VAL A 138 5.41 7.21 3.00
N ASP A 139 6.46 7.99 2.70
CA ASP A 139 7.82 7.75 3.16
C ASP A 139 8.21 8.72 4.27
N GLN A 140 8.02 8.30 5.52
CA GLN A 140 8.38 9.09 6.69
C GLN A 140 9.89 9.27 6.82
N GLY A 141 10.69 8.29 6.42
CA GLY A 141 12.15 8.34 6.49
C GLY A 141 12.76 9.36 5.53
N LYS A 142 12.14 9.56 4.36
CA LYS A 142 12.53 10.57 3.38
C LYS A 142 11.70 11.86 3.52
N ALA A 143 10.85 11.95 4.53
CA ALA A 143 9.96 13.09 4.80
C ALA A 143 9.18 13.54 3.54
N ARG A 144 8.53 12.61 2.86
CA ARG A 144 7.77 12.88 1.63
C ARG A 144 6.64 11.90 1.40
N ILE A 145 5.66 12.32 0.60
CA ILE A 145 4.68 11.45 -0.04
C ILE A 145 4.86 11.52 -1.56
N THR A 146 4.58 10.43 -2.25
CA THR A 146 4.71 10.35 -3.71
C THR A 146 3.50 9.64 -4.30
N LEU A 147 2.84 10.25 -5.27
CA LEU A 147 1.70 9.70 -5.99
C LEU A 147 2.13 9.26 -7.38
N TYR A 148 2.02 7.97 -7.65
CA TYR A 148 2.19 7.37 -8.96
C TYR A 148 0.83 7.22 -9.62
N LYS A 149 0.70 7.66 -10.87
CA LYS A 149 -0.49 7.52 -11.69
C LYS A 149 -0.19 6.64 -12.87
N ARG A 150 -1.12 5.76 -13.20
CA ARG A 150 -0.97 4.84 -14.33
C ARG A 150 -0.93 5.59 -15.65
N ASP A 151 0.03 5.23 -16.51
CA ASP A 151 0.13 5.68 -17.91
C ASP A 151 0.47 4.49 -18.79
N GLY A 152 -0.49 4.09 -19.61
CA GLY A 152 -0.38 2.87 -20.41
C GLY A 152 -0.08 1.63 -19.57
N GLU A 153 1.01 0.94 -19.85
CA GLU A 153 1.47 -0.23 -19.09
C GLU A 153 2.40 0.12 -17.92
N GLY A 154 2.78 1.39 -17.79
CA GLY A 154 3.70 1.89 -16.76
C GLY A 154 3.11 2.96 -15.86
N TRP A 155 3.97 3.83 -15.40
CA TRP A 155 3.65 4.96 -14.53
C TRP A 155 4.10 6.25 -15.18
N ALA A 156 3.28 7.29 -15.12
CA ALA A 156 3.68 8.66 -15.45
C ALA A 156 4.79 9.15 -14.50
N GLU A 157 5.40 10.28 -14.83
CA GLU A 157 6.33 10.95 -13.90
C GLU A 157 5.62 11.20 -12.57
N PRO A 158 6.15 10.67 -11.44
CA PRO A 158 5.44 10.74 -10.17
C PRO A 158 5.43 12.15 -9.59
N ALA A 159 4.30 12.57 -9.05
CA ALA A 159 4.19 13.78 -8.27
C ALA A 159 4.64 13.53 -6.82
N THR A 160 5.44 14.44 -6.26
CA THR A 160 5.97 14.33 -4.89
C THR A 160 5.67 15.60 -4.10
N ALA A 161 5.25 15.46 -2.84
CA ALA A 161 5.16 16.52 -1.85
C ALA A 161 6.08 16.19 -0.66
N LYS A 162 6.96 17.13 -0.30
CA LYS A 162 7.82 17.01 0.87
C LYS A 162 7.09 17.50 2.11
N LEU A 163 7.63 17.15 3.26
CA LEU A 163 7.12 17.57 4.56
C LEU A 163 7.09 19.12 4.63
N ASP A 164 5.96 19.68 5.08
CA ASP A 164 5.71 21.12 5.24
C ASP A 164 5.83 21.95 3.96
N GLU A 165 5.85 21.30 2.80
CA GLU A 165 5.79 21.96 1.50
C GLU A 165 4.32 22.29 1.15
N ASP A 166 4.08 23.50 0.60
CA ASP A 166 2.74 23.89 0.12
C ASP A 166 2.45 23.25 -1.25
N SER A 167 2.54 21.91 -1.28
CA SER A 167 2.22 21.12 -2.46
C SER A 167 1.15 20.07 -2.11
N ARG A 168 0.27 19.82 -3.08
CA ARG A 168 -0.84 18.87 -2.95
C ARG A 168 -0.83 17.90 -4.11
N LEU A 169 -0.89 16.61 -3.80
CA LEU A 169 -0.98 15.54 -4.78
C LEU A 169 -2.45 15.19 -4.98
N GLN A 170 -3.00 15.57 -6.12
CA GLN A 170 -4.41 15.30 -6.45
C GLN A 170 -4.53 13.92 -7.09
N SER A 171 -5.43 13.09 -6.58
CA SER A 171 -5.82 11.81 -7.19
C SER A 171 -6.78 12.03 -8.37
N ASP A 172 -6.64 11.20 -9.41
CA ASP A 172 -7.58 11.12 -10.52
C ASP A 172 -8.59 9.96 -10.31
N VAL A 173 -8.30 9.07 -9.36
CA VAL A 173 -9.12 7.90 -9.01
C VAL A 173 -10.12 8.22 -7.91
N LEU A 174 -9.68 9.00 -6.92
CA LEU A 174 -10.48 9.38 -5.74
C LEU A 174 -10.70 10.90 -5.72
N PRO A 175 -11.81 11.41 -5.18
CA PRO A 175 -12.10 12.85 -5.11
C PRO A 175 -11.30 13.52 -3.98
N VAL A 176 -9.98 13.31 -3.94
CA VAL A 176 -9.11 13.80 -2.86
C VAL A 176 -7.80 14.38 -3.37
N SER A 177 -7.19 15.21 -2.51
CA SER A 177 -5.77 15.57 -2.61
C SER A 177 -5.06 15.29 -1.30
N PHE A 178 -3.76 15.02 -1.39
CA PHE A 178 -2.89 14.68 -0.27
C PHE A 178 -1.82 15.76 -0.08
N SER A 179 -1.51 16.11 1.17
CA SER A 179 -0.32 16.88 1.54
C SER A 179 0.33 16.24 2.78
N PHE A 180 1.58 16.61 3.05
CA PHE A 180 2.36 15.99 4.12
C PHE A 180 2.91 17.09 5.03
N GLN A 181 2.48 17.12 6.29
CA GLN A 181 2.75 18.25 7.17
C GLN A 181 3.04 17.81 8.61
N SER A 182 3.81 18.63 9.30
CA SER A 182 4.01 18.53 10.75
C SER A 182 2.77 19.01 11.50
N VAL A 183 2.46 18.37 12.63
CA VAL A 183 1.38 18.79 13.53
C VAL A 183 2.01 19.17 14.87
N ALA A 184 1.67 20.35 15.36
CA ALA A 184 2.18 20.83 16.66
C ALA A 184 1.82 19.86 17.78
N GLY A 185 2.84 19.42 18.54
CA GLY A 185 2.69 18.46 19.63
C GLY A 185 2.75 16.98 19.23
N ASP A 186 2.72 16.63 17.92
CA ASP A 186 3.02 15.27 17.45
C ASP A 186 4.42 15.23 16.80
N LYS A 187 5.21 14.23 17.17
CA LYS A 187 6.52 14.00 16.56
C LYS A 187 6.44 13.32 15.18
N ARG A 188 5.27 12.82 14.83
CA ARG A 188 5.02 12.14 13.57
C ARG A 188 4.46 13.12 12.55
N PRO A 189 4.98 13.15 11.33
CA PRO A 189 4.33 13.92 10.28
C PRO A 189 3.02 13.26 9.86
N HIS A 190 2.02 14.05 9.51
CA HIS A 190 0.67 13.61 9.14
C HIS A 190 0.46 13.72 7.63
N VAL A 191 -0.30 12.78 7.07
CA VAL A 191 -0.86 12.88 5.73
C VAL A 191 -2.23 13.56 5.84
N PHE A 192 -2.33 14.78 5.33
CA PHE A 192 -3.60 15.49 5.23
C PHE A 192 -4.32 15.06 3.96
N VAL A 193 -5.57 14.68 4.12
CA VAL A 193 -6.45 14.27 3.01
C VAL A 193 -7.57 15.31 2.91
N ARG A 194 -7.62 16.02 1.78
CA ARG A 194 -8.68 16.98 1.51
C ARG A 194 -9.65 16.43 0.47
N HIS A 195 -10.93 16.42 0.78
CA HIS A 195 -11.99 16.10 -0.17
C HIS A 195 -12.22 17.24 -1.13
N LEU A 196 -12.20 16.98 -2.43
CA LEU A 196 -12.21 17.99 -3.48
C LEU A 196 -13.58 18.61 -3.73
N ILE A 197 -14.67 17.92 -3.31
CA ILE A 197 -16.04 18.37 -3.57
C ILE A 197 -16.52 19.31 -2.46
N ASP A 198 -16.37 18.91 -1.19
CA ASP A 198 -16.90 19.67 -0.03
C ASP A 198 -15.82 20.35 0.81
N GLY A 199 -14.56 20.12 0.49
CA GLY A 199 -13.41 20.77 1.11
C GLY A 199 -13.06 20.26 2.51
N ARG A 200 -13.76 19.25 3.05
CA ARG A 200 -13.42 18.63 4.34
C ARG A 200 -11.98 18.13 4.34
N ILE A 201 -11.35 18.22 5.49
CA ILE A 201 -9.94 17.81 5.68
C ILE A 201 -9.87 16.85 6.85
N TRP A 202 -9.10 15.79 6.68
CA TRP A 202 -8.71 14.83 7.71
C TRP A 202 -7.20 14.67 7.72
N ASP A 203 -6.67 14.08 8.78
CA ASP A 203 -5.25 13.78 8.91
C ASP A 203 -5.01 12.39 9.54
N ALA A 204 -3.88 11.75 9.18
CA ALA A 204 -3.45 10.44 9.63
C ALA A 204 -1.93 10.34 9.82
#